data_2b36997157650dcdb841e99c89a7d70a
#
_entry.id   2b36997157650dcdb841e99c89a7d70a
#
_cell.length_a   1.000
_cell.length_b   1.000
_cell.length_c   1.000
_cell.angle_alpha   90.00
_cell.angle_beta   90.00
_cell.angle_gamma   90.00
#
_symmetry.space_group_name_H-M   'P 1'
#
loop_
_entity.id
_entity.type
_entity.pdbx_description
1 polymer ?
#
loop_
_entity_poly.entity_id
_entity_poly.type
_entity_poly.pdbx_seq_one_letter_code
_entity_poly.pdbx_strand_id
1 'polypeptide(L)'
;VNIGTEQRQDLIQTLNSFKNKKVLIIGDVGLDEYVMGDVRRISPEAPVPVVEVTEEDKRLGLAANVAQNVSSLGGIPLMVGVVGRDVGATTLQEICHKANVSWDYMVHSERRPTTRKMRIMTGPHHIVRVDYEMRKYLSPETEAKVIHRINEVIGQADVVILQDYNKGVISQNLVKQTVEISKKHGKKLLVDPTRANPGEFYYGVDLIKPNYEESVALSGLKFDELRENPNKVLEVGRALQKKTGAKEVVLTRGKEGMTIFSGDKVDQVPTFARKVFDVTGAGDTVIAAISLGVAAQLPLVKSCTIANFAAGVVVGKVGCVPCEIPELKEYIQTAHGG
;
A
#
# COMPACT_ATOMS: atom_id res chain seq x y z
N VAL A 1 -24.18 -1.64 -8.91
CA VAL A 1 -24.35 -0.28 -9.51
C VAL A 1 -23.70 -0.30 -10.88
N ASN A 2 -24.52 -0.21 -11.94
CA ASN A 2 -24.00 -0.13 -13.31
C ASN A 2 -23.48 1.30 -13.54
N ILE A 3 -22.19 1.43 -13.80
CA ILE A 3 -21.60 2.70 -14.26
C ILE A 3 -21.92 2.83 -15.75
N GLY A 4 -22.57 3.95 -16.13
CA GLY A 4 -22.94 4.24 -17.51
C GLY A 4 -21.72 4.46 -18.42
N THR A 5 -21.92 4.35 -19.74
CA THR A 5 -20.85 4.49 -20.74
C THR A 5 -20.11 5.83 -20.64
N GLU A 6 -20.83 6.93 -20.43
CA GLU A 6 -20.23 8.27 -20.26
C GLU A 6 -19.32 8.36 -19.02
N GLN A 7 -19.78 7.78 -17.89
CA GLN A 7 -18.95 7.75 -16.68
C GLN A 7 -17.68 6.92 -16.86
N ARG A 8 -17.76 5.81 -17.62
CA ARG A 8 -16.56 5.00 -17.92
C ARG A 8 -15.56 5.78 -18.79
N GLN A 9 -16.05 6.46 -19.81
CA GLN A 9 -15.21 7.30 -20.66
C GLN A 9 -14.56 8.44 -19.87
N ASP A 10 -15.30 9.08 -18.97
CA ASP A 10 -14.79 10.11 -18.08
C ASP A 10 -13.71 9.56 -17.14
N LEU A 11 -13.88 8.37 -16.55
CA LEU A 11 -12.85 7.72 -15.73
C LEU A 11 -11.59 7.43 -16.55
N ILE A 12 -11.73 6.89 -17.77
CA ILE A 12 -10.60 6.56 -18.66
C ILE A 12 -9.82 7.83 -19.05
N GLN A 13 -10.52 8.91 -19.40
CA GLN A 13 -9.88 10.20 -19.72
C GLN A 13 -9.15 10.78 -18.50
N THR A 14 -9.75 10.61 -17.33
CA THR A 14 -9.18 11.08 -16.06
C THR A 14 -7.82 10.44 -15.75
N LEU A 15 -7.56 9.19 -16.18
CA LEU A 15 -6.26 8.54 -15.98
C LEU A 15 -5.09 9.32 -16.58
N ASN A 16 -5.34 10.13 -17.61
CA ASN A 16 -4.29 10.98 -18.20
C ASN A 16 -3.78 12.05 -17.21
N SER A 17 -4.58 12.43 -16.22
CA SER A 17 -4.20 13.39 -15.17
C SER A 17 -3.19 12.83 -14.16
N PHE A 18 -2.97 11.52 -14.13
CA PHE A 18 -1.98 10.85 -13.28
C PHE A 18 -0.55 11.04 -13.80
N LYS A 19 -0.43 11.30 -15.10
CA LYS A 19 0.87 11.43 -15.76
C LYS A 19 1.73 12.51 -15.10
N ASN A 20 2.96 12.13 -14.78
CA ASN A 20 3.98 12.97 -14.15
C ASN A 20 3.64 13.49 -12.74
N LYS A 21 2.55 13.02 -12.09
CA LYS A 21 2.29 13.34 -10.69
C LYS A 21 3.33 12.67 -9.80
N LYS A 22 3.94 13.45 -8.91
CA LYS A 22 5.01 13.00 -8.02
C LYS A 22 4.44 12.61 -6.66
N VAL A 23 4.59 11.35 -6.29
CA VAL A 23 4.14 10.80 -5.01
C VAL A 23 5.34 10.46 -4.16
N LEU A 24 5.49 11.11 -3.01
CA LEU A 24 6.49 10.75 -2.01
C LEU A 24 5.95 9.64 -1.13
N ILE A 25 6.62 8.49 -1.14
CA ILE A 25 6.25 7.30 -0.38
C ILE A 25 7.30 7.09 0.70
N ILE A 26 6.88 7.11 1.96
CA ILE A 26 7.74 6.96 3.14
C ILE A 26 7.28 5.71 3.89
N GLY A 27 8.16 4.72 4.10
CA GLY A 27 7.73 3.55 4.86
C GLY A 27 8.69 2.37 4.85
N ASP A 28 8.14 1.25 5.29
CA ASP A 28 8.83 -0.03 5.28
C ASP A 28 8.94 -0.54 3.85
N VAL A 29 10.15 -0.74 3.34
CA VAL A 29 10.41 -1.28 2.00
C VAL A 29 10.92 -2.71 2.09
N GLY A 30 10.68 -3.52 1.06
CA GLY A 30 11.14 -4.90 1.05
C GLY A 30 10.92 -5.64 -0.24
N LEU A 31 11.33 -6.92 -0.24
CA LEU A 31 11.18 -7.87 -1.33
C LEU A 31 10.15 -8.94 -0.97
N ASP A 32 9.32 -9.29 -1.93
CA ASP A 32 8.56 -10.52 -1.96
C ASP A 32 9.28 -11.50 -2.88
N GLU A 33 9.74 -12.64 -2.32
CA GLU A 33 10.49 -13.68 -3.04
C GLU A 33 9.64 -14.95 -3.11
N TYR A 34 9.59 -15.55 -4.29
CA TYR A 34 8.87 -16.79 -4.56
C TYR A 34 9.89 -17.82 -5.05
N VAL A 35 10.04 -18.90 -4.30
CA VAL A 35 10.89 -20.04 -4.65
C VAL A 35 9.94 -21.20 -4.95
N MET A 36 9.81 -21.54 -6.23
CA MET A 36 8.93 -22.60 -6.69
C MET A 36 9.73 -23.86 -7.00
N GLY A 37 9.20 -25.02 -6.63
CA GLY A 37 9.86 -26.29 -6.86
C GLY A 37 8.98 -27.49 -6.59
N ASP A 38 9.56 -28.68 -6.89
CA ASP A 38 8.92 -29.96 -6.66
C ASP A 38 9.33 -30.55 -5.33
N VAL A 39 8.40 -31.20 -4.65
CA VAL A 39 8.67 -32.02 -3.47
C VAL A 39 8.54 -33.50 -3.85
N ARG A 40 9.67 -34.20 -3.96
CA ARG A 40 9.72 -35.61 -4.36
C ARG A 40 10.19 -36.54 -3.26
N ARG A 41 10.80 -36.02 -2.20
CA ARG A 41 11.37 -36.81 -1.10
C ARG A 41 11.36 -36.04 0.23
N ILE A 42 11.44 -36.81 1.29
CA ILE A 42 11.73 -36.34 2.64
C ILE A 42 13.24 -36.30 2.85
N SER A 43 13.77 -35.35 3.59
CA SER A 43 15.18 -35.25 3.92
C SER A 43 15.61 -36.46 4.77
N PRO A 44 16.80 -37.06 4.51
CA PRO A 44 17.35 -38.08 5.42
C PRO A 44 17.85 -37.49 6.74
N GLU A 45 18.02 -36.17 6.84
CA GLU A 45 18.55 -35.47 8.02
C GLU A 45 17.46 -35.09 9.03
N ALA A 46 16.21 -34.91 8.57
CA ALA A 46 15.07 -34.56 9.41
C ALA A 46 13.75 -34.85 8.67
N PRO A 47 12.60 -35.01 9.35
CA PRO A 47 11.30 -35.28 8.73
C PRO A 47 10.72 -34.04 8.07
N VAL A 48 11.45 -33.40 7.14
CA VAL A 48 11.08 -32.23 6.38
C VAL A 48 11.14 -32.49 4.87
N PRO A 49 10.27 -31.88 4.05
CA PRO A 49 10.31 -32.01 2.61
C PRO A 49 11.59 -31.39 2.03
N VAL A 50 12.13 -31.98 0.98
CA VAL A 50 13.18 -31.42 0.15
C VAL A 50 12.52 -30.81 -1.07
N VAL A 51 12.69 -29.48 -1.24
CA VAL A 51 12.20 -28.76 -2.40
C VAL A 51 13.30 -28.65 -3.45
N GLU A 52 13.08 -29.25 -4.60
CA GLU A 52 13.97 -29.15 -5.76
C GLU A 52 13.51 -27.90 -6.56
N VAL A 53 14.27 -26.80 -6.45
CA VAL A 53 13.90 -25.49 -7.00
C VAL A 53 13.90 -25.54 -8.53
N THR A 54 12.81 -25.12 -9.12
CA THR A 54 12.63 -25.02 -10.58
C THR A 54 12.57 -23.58 -11.07
N GLU A 55 12.09 -22.65 -10.23
CA GLU A 55 11.94 -21.24 -10.58
C GLU A 55 12.07 -20.34 -9.35
N GLU A 56 12.69 -19.18 -9.53
CA GLU A 56 12.73 -18.12 -8.53
C GLU A 56 12.18 -16.81 -9.15
N ASP A 57 11.29 -16.15 -8.42
CA ASP A 57 10.77 -14.84 -8.79
C ASP A 57 10.92 -13.86 -7.62
N LYS A 58 11.28 -12.61 -7.92
CA LYS A 58 11.50 -11.56 -6.92
C LYS A 58 10.77 -10.31 -7.33
N ARG A 59 9.95 -9.79 -6.44
CA ARG A 59 9.06 -8.65 -6.68
C ARG A 59 9.26 -7.57 -5.63
N LEU A 60 8.88 -6.34 -5.99
CA LEU A 60 8.80 -5.24 -5.05
C LEU A 60 7.67 -5.52 -4.04
N GLY A 61 7.99 -5.42 -2.75
CA GLY A 61 7.05 -5.62 -1.65
C GLY A 61 6.93 -4.39 -0.76
N LEU A 62 5.88 -4.36 0.06
CA LEU A 62 5.64 -3.30 1.03
C LEU A 62 5.55 -1.92 0.33
N ALA A 63 6.17 -0.87 0.87
CA ALA A 63 6.16 0.48 0.29
C ALA A 63 6.77 0.53 -1.15
N ALA A 64 7.68 -0.40 -1.48
CA ALA A 64 8.20 -0.50 -2.85
C ALA A 64 7.14 -1.01 -3.84
N ASN A 65 6.18 -1.85 -3.42
CA ASN A 65 5.03 -2.22 -4.25
C ASN A 65 4.08 -1.04 -4.48
N VAL A 66 3.87 -0.17 -3.47
CA VAL A 66 3.12 1.08 -3.67
C VAL A 66 3.83 1.95 -4.71
N ALA A 67 5.15 2.09 -4.62
CA ALA A 67 5.94 2.88 -5.57
C ALA A 67 5.85 2.31 -7.01
N GLN A 68 5.90 1.00 -7.17
CA GLN A 68 5.70 0.34 -8.46
C GLN A 68 4.30 0.61 -9.03
N ASN A 69 3.26 0.56 -8.21
CA ASN A 69 1.89 0.87 -8.64
C ASN A 69 1.74 2.35 -9.04
N VAL A 70 2.39 3.29 -8.34
CA VAL A 70 2.43 4.70 -8.75
C VAL A 70 3.08 4.84 -10.13
N SER A 71 4.22 4.16 -10.36
CA SER A 71 4.93 4.18 -11.64
C SER A 71 4.08 3.59 -12.77
N SER A 72 3.51 2.41 -12.58
CA SER A 72 2.71 1.71 -13.60
C SER A 72 1.41 2.46 -13.96
N LEU A 73 0.86 3.24 -13.02
CA LEU A 73 -0.28 4.14 -13.24
C LEU A 73 0.13 5.51 -13.84
N GLY A 74 1.39 5.69 -14.24
CA GLY A 74 1.89 6.88 -14.95
C GLY A 74 2.39 8.01 -14.06
N GLY A 75 2.42 7.83 -12.74
CA GLY A 75 3.03 8.77 -11.79
C GLY A 75 4.54 8.60 -11.66
N ILE A 76 5.15 9.45 -10.86
CA ILE A 76 6.59 9.42 -10.54
C ILE A 76 6.72 9.16 -9.03
N PRO A 77 7.12 7.94 -8.63
CA PRO A 77 7.34 7.63 -7.24
C PRO A 77 8.67 8.20 -6.74
N LEU A 78 8.65 8.88 -5.60
CA LEU A 78 9.82 9.30 -4.84
C LEU A 78 9.80 8.49 -3.54
N MET A 79 10.77 7.59 -3.33
CA MET A 79 10.70 6.62 -2.25
C MET A 79 11.75 6.90 -1.16
N VAL A 80 11.30 7.04 0.08
CA VAL A 80 12.14 7.13 1.28
C VAL A 80 11.87 5.92 2.17
N GLY A 81 12.88 5.11 2.40
CA GLY A 81 12.80 3.92 3.24
C GLY A 81 14.17 3.56 3.82
N VAL A 82 14.22 2.46 4.56
CA VAL A 82 15.47 1.98 5.17
C VAL A 82 15.74 0.54 4.74
N VAL A 83 16.96 0.30 4.25
CA VAL A 83 17.45 -1.03 3.85
C VAL A 83 18.75 -1.36 4.58
N GLY A 84 19.11 -2.63 4.59
CA GLY A 84 20.40 -3.10 5.09
C GLY A 84 21.54 -2.80 4.09
N ARG A 85 22.76 -3.23 4.46
CA ARG A 85 23.89 -3.35 3.55
C ARG A 85 24.08 -4.83 3.18
N ASP A 86 23.13 -5.37 2.46
CA ASP A 86 23.03 -6.80 2.14
C ASP A 86 22.59 -7.04 0.71
N VAL A 87 22.65 -8.31 0.29
CA VAL A 87 22.22 -8.72 -1.07
C VAL A 87 20.75 -8.35 -1.34
N GLY A 88 19.90 -8.37 -0.29
CA GLY A 88 18.50 -7.95 -0.43
C GLY A 88 18.37 -6.50 -0.89
N ALA A 89 19.20 -5.58 -0.35
CA ALA A 89 19.22 -4.19 -0.78
C ALA A 89 19.64 -4.04 -2.25
N THR A 90 20.68 -4.76 -2.68
CA THR A 90 21.16 -4.76 -4.07
C THR A 90 20.06 -5.26 -5.03
N THR A 91 19.44 -6.40 -4.69
CA THR A 91 18.34 -6.96 -5.49
C THR A 91 17.15 -6.00 -5.56
N LEU A 92 16.76 -5.40 -4.41
CA LEU A 92 15.67 -4.44 -4.36
C LEU A 92 15.95 -3.22 -5.25
N GLN A 93 17.16 -2.70 -5.22
CA GLN A 93 17.60 -1.59 -6.05
C GLN A 93 17.50 -1.91 -7.55
N GLU A 94 17.96 -3.08 -7.97
CA GLU A 94 17.88 -3.52 -9.36
C GLU A 94 16.44 -3.61 -9.86
N ILE A 95 15.53 -4.16 -9.04
CA ILE A 95 14.12 -4.27 -9.41
C ILE A 95 13.46 -2.90 -9.41
N CYS A 96 13.78 -2.00 -8.45
CA CYS A 96 13.31 -0.62 -8.45
C CYS A 96 13.68 0.11 -9.74
N HIS A 97 14.92 -0.02 -10.21
CA HIS A 97 15.36 0.60 -11.46
C HIS A 97 14.54 0.09 -12.66
N LYS A 98 14.32 -1.24 -12.75
CA LYS A 98 13.49 -1.83 -13.82
C LYS A 98 12.04 -1.35 -13.78
N ALA A 99 11.52 -1.03 -12.60
CA ALA A 99 10.17 -0.53 -12.38
C ALA A 99 10.07 1.01 -12.47
N ASN A 100 11.13 1.73 -12.83
CA ASN A 100 11.23 3.19 -12.82
C ASN A 100 10.90 3.81 -11.45
N VAL A 101 11.34 3.17 -10.38
CA VAL A 101 11.24 3.65 -8.99
C VAL A 101 12.59 4.21 -8.57
N SER A 102 12.62 5.50 -8.17
CA SER A 102 13.85 6.16 -7.72
C SER A 102 14.40 5.52 -6.45
N TRP A 103 15.73 5.36 -6.40
CA TRP A 103 16.49 4.85 -5.27
C TRP A 103 17.22 5.95 -4.48
N ASP A 104 17.20 7.19 -4.95
CA ASP A 104 18.10 8.28 -4.54
C ASP A 104 17.98 8.68 -3.06
N TYR A 105 16.80 8.44 -2.47
CA TYR A 105 16.49 8.86 -1.10
C TYR A 105 16.47 7.70 -0.10
N MET A 106 16.95 6.52 -0.50
CA MET A 106 17.05 5.37 0.40
C MET A 106 18.12 5.56 1.47
N VAL A 107 17.82 5.12 2.70
CA VAL A 107 18.73 5.16 3.82
C VAL A 107 19.28 3.76 4.10
N HIS A 108 20.60 3.61 4.14
CA HIS A 108 21.25 2.36 4.50
C HIS A 108 21.51 2.28 6.01
N SER A 109 21.17 1.14 6.61
CA SER A 109 21.41 0.83 8.02
C SER A 109 22.39 -0.32 8.16
N GLU A 110 23.37 -0.18 9.08
CA GLU A 110 24.33 -1.24 9.43
C GLU A 110 23.69 -2.30 10.35
N ARG A 111 22.56 -1.98 10.98
CA ARG A 111 22.02 -2.74 12.12
C ARG A 111 20.72 -3.48 11.81
N ARG A 112 20.18 -3.34 10.61
CA ARG A 112 18.95 -4.03 10.23
C ARG A 112 19.07 -4.65 8.85
N PRO A 113 18.52 -5.86 8.65
CA PRO A 113 18.47 -6.46 7.33
C PRO A 113 17.46 -5.71 6.44
N THR A 114 17.64 -5.79 5.13
CA THR A 114 16.57 -5.49 4.17
C THR A 114 15.43 -6.46 4.39
N THR A 115 14.20 -5.94 4.48
CA THR A 115 13.03 -6.80 4.68
C THR A 115 12.80 -7.66 3.45
N ARG A 116 12.73 -9.00 3.65
CA ARG A 116 12.46 -9.98 2.60
C ARG A 116 11.46 -10.99 3.11
N LYS A 117 10.47 -11.32 2.29
CA LYS A 117 9.47 -12.35 2.56
C LYS A 117 9.58 -13.44 1.51
N MET A 118 10.29 -14.49 1.83
CA MET A 118 10.52 -15.63 0.94
C MET A 118 9.43 -16.67 1.14
N ARG A 119 8.70 -16.98 0.08
CA ARG A 119 7.65 -18.00 0.04
C ARG A 119 8.16 -19.19 -0.74
N ILE A 120 8.31 -20.33 -0.07
CA ILE A 120 8.68 -21.60 -0.70
C ILE A 120 7.40 -22.36 -1.03
N MET A 121 7.22 -22.70 -2.31
CA MET A 121 5.97 -23.20 -2.86
C MET A 121 6.17 -24.45 -3.70
N THR A 122 5.14 -25.31 -3.73
CA THR A 122 5.01 -26.41 -4.70
C THR A 122 3.65 -26.28 -5.38
N GLY A 123 3.65 -26.01 -6.69
CA GLY A 123 2.42 -25.62 -7.38
C GLY A 123 1.76 -24.42 -6.69
N PRO A 124 0.44 -24.48 -6.37
CA PRO A 124 -0.26 -23.39 -5.70
C PRO A 124 -0.10 -23.39 -4.16
N HIS A 125 0.64 -24.35 -3.58
CA HIS A 125 0.67 -24.55 -2.13
C HIS A 125 1.93 -23.98 -1.50
N HIS A 126 1.76 -23.21 -0.43
CA HIS A 126 2.86 -22.75 0.41
C HIS A 126 3.37 -23.90 1.28
N ILE A 127 4.69 -24.17 1.25
CA ILE A 127 5.37 -25.08 2.16
C ILE A 127 5.81 -24.36 3.41
N VAL A 128 6.50 -23.22 3.24
CA VAL A 128 6.97 -22.37 4.35
C VAL A 128 7.20 -20.95 3.86
N ARG A 129 7.08 -19.99 4.78
CA ARG A 129 7.51 -18.61 4.55
C ARG A 129 8.67 -18.27 5.48
N VAL A 130 9.73 -17.71 4.93
CA VAL A 130 10.91 -17.26 5.68
C VAL A 130 10.93 -15.74 5.62
N ASP A 131 10.80 -15.07 6.78
CA ASP A 131 10.78 -13.63 6.90
C ASP A 131 12.11 -13.11 7.45
N TYR A 132 12.85 -12.36 6.64
CA TYR A 132 14.01 -11.58 7.06
C TYR A 132 13.50 -10.15 7.40
N GLU A 133 13.28 -9.88 8.68
CA GLU A 133 12.69 -8.61 9.08
C GLU A 133 13.11 -8.20 10.50
N MET A 134 13.05 -6.91 10.77
CA MET A 134 13.21 -6.36 12.11
C MET A 134 12.03 -5.42 12.41
N ARG A 135 11.32 -5.68 13.54
CA ARG A 135 10.18 -4.85 13.96
C ARG A 135 10.54 -3.75 14.94
N LYS A 136 11.77 -3.70 15.42
CA LYS A 136 12.26 -2.63 16.31
C LYS A 136 12.28 -1.31 15.54
N TYR A 137 11.91 -0.24 16.20
CA TYR A 137 12.04 1.11 15.65
C TYR A 137 13.49 1.43 15.28
N LEU A 138 13.63 2.39 14.38
CA LEU A 138 14.94 2.90 13.96
C LEU A 138 15.71 3.46 15.15
N SER A 139 17.04 3.39 15.11
CA SER A 139 17.84 4.19 16.03
C SER A 139 17.61 5.69 15.78
N PRO A 140 17.74 6.55 16.80
CA PRO A 140 17.58 7.99 16.63
C PRO A 140 18.42 8.57 15.48
N GLU A 141 19.63 8.06 15.28
CA GLU A 141 20.53 8.45 14.19
C GLU A 141 19.94 8.06 12.81
N THR A 142 19.42 6.84 12.67
CA THR A 142 18.85 6.38 11.39
C THR A 142 17.54 7.10 11.12
N GLU A 143 16.69 7.32 12.13
CA GLU A 143 15.46 8.09 12.00
C GLU A 143 15.73 9.53 11.56
N ALA A 144 16.75 10.19 12.13
CA ALA A 144 17.18 11.52 11.73
C ALA A 144 17.61 11.57 10.26
N LYS A 145 18.29 10.53 9.76
CA LYS A 145 18.64 10.42 8.33
C LYS A 145 17.39 10.30 7.46
N VAL A 146 16.37 9.52 7.88
CA VAL A 146 15.08 9.42 7.17
C VAL A 146 14.38 10.78 7.13
N ILE A 147 14.28 11.49 8.26
CA ILE A 147 13.68 12.83 8.34
C ILE A 147 14.44 13.82 7.44
N HIS A 148 15.75 13.73 7.39
CA HIS A 148 16.57 14.56 6.49
C HIS A 148 16.22 14.30 5.03
N ARG A 149 16.12 13.03 4.59
CA ARG A 149 15.70 12.66 3.21
C ARG A 149 14.31 13.15 2.88
N ILE A 150 13.36 13.08 3.83
CA ILE A 150 12.02 13.63 3.64
C ILE A 150 12.08 15.14 3.34
N ASN A 151 12.86 15.90 4.13
CA ASN A 151 13.02 17.34 3.92
C ASN A 151 13.66 17.68 2.57
N GLU A 152 14.61 16.87 2.09
CA GLU A 152 15.25 17.08 0.77
C GLU A 152 14.27 16.91 -0.38
N VAL A 153 13.33 15.96 -0.28
CA VAL A 153 12.53 15.54 -1.43
C VAL A 153 11.11 16.08 -1.43
N ILE A 154 10.54 16.42 -0.28
CA ILE A 154 9.10 16.77 -0.15
C ILE A 154 8.68 17.97 -0.99
N GLY A 155 9.59 18.93 -1.23
CA GLY A 155 9.33 20.08 -2.10
C GLY A 155 8.99 19.69 -3.53
N GLN A 156 9.49 18.55 -4.00
CA GLN A 156 9.25 18.01 -5.35
C GLN A 156 7.94 17.24 -5.47
N ALA A 157 7.39 16.75 -4.35
CA ALA A 157 6.20 15.91 -4.35
C ALA A 157 4.91 16.71 -4.52
N ASP A 158 3.89 16.09 -5.11
CA ASP A 158 2.52 16.62 -5.15
C ASP A 158 1.71 16.15 -3.95
N VAL A 159 2.02 14.94 -3.45
CA VAL A 159 1.34 14.28 -2.33
C VAL A 159 2.33 13.38 -1.58
N VAL A 160 2.06 13.11 -0.30
CA VAL A 160 2.89 12.25 0.56
C VAL A 160 2.07 11.06 1.06
N ILE A 161 2.69 9.87 1.10
CA ILE A 161 2.14 8.65 1.70
C ILE A 161 3.06 8.20 2.84
N LEU A 162 2.49 7.91 4.01
CA LEU A 162 3.10 7.06 5.03
C LEU A 162 2.57 5.64 4.87
N GLN A 163 3.47 4.68 4.63
CA GLN A 163 3.14 3.27 4.42
C GLN A 163 3.70 2.44 5.58
N ASP A 164 2.82 2.06 6.52
CA ASP A 164 3.19 1.38 7.76
C ASP A 164 2.87 -0.12 7.72
N TYR A 165 3.90 -0.96 7.62
CA TYR A 165 3.79 -2.42 7.74
C TYR A 165 4.29 -2.96 9.08
N ASN A 166 4.46 -2.07 10.07
CA ASN A 166 4.98 -2.46 11.39
C ASN A 166 6.33 -3.18 11.33
N LYS A 167 7.24 -2.64 10.49
CA LYS A 167 8.63 -3.11 10.41
C LYS A 167 9.60 -2.10 11.03
N GLY A 168 9.07 -1.06 11.68
CA GLY A 168 9.79 -0.14 12.55
C GLY A 168 10.38 1.08 11.85
N VAL A 169 10.12 1.32 10.56
CA VAL A 169 10.47 2.60 9.93
C VAL A 169 9.54 3.69 10.43
N ILE A 170 8.24 3.41 10.49
CA ILE A 170 7.25 4.40 10.95
C ILE A 170 7.16 4.37 12.47
N SER A 171 7.74 5.37 13.12
CA SER A 171 7.61 5.65 14.55
C SER A 171 6.63 6.80 14.77
N GLN A 172 6.15 6.96 16.00
CA GLN A 172 5.28 8.09 16.36
C GLN A 172 5.98 9.43 16.15
N ASN A 173 7.29 9.51 16.42
CA ASN A 173 8.08 10.70 16.15
C ASN A 173 8.18 10.98 14.64
N LEU A 174 8.43 9.96 13.82
CA LEU A 174 8.47 10.11 12.36
C LEU A 174 7.13 10.58 11.80
N VAL A 175 5.99 10.03 12.29
CA VAL A 175 4.65 10.52 11.90
C VAL A 175 4.52 11.99 12.23
N LYS A 176 4.80 12.40 13.49
CA LYS A 176 4.71 13.79 13.93
C LYS A 176 5.55 14.72 13.06
N GLN A 177 6.83 14.37 12.83
CA GLN A 177 7.74 15.17 12.00
C GLN A 177 7.24 15.26 10.55
N THR A 178 6.76 14.15 9.99
CA THR A 178 6.23 14.15 8.62
C THR A 178 4.97 15.01 8.49
N VAL A 179 4.07 15.00 9.48
CA VAL A 179 2.89 15.89 9.54
C VAL A 179 3.32 17.35 9.54
N GLU A 180 4.29 17.74 10.38
CA GLU A 180 4.80 19.11 10.47
C GLU A 180 5.45 19.56 9.17
N ILE A 181 6.31 18.71 8.57
CA ILE A 181 7.00 18.98 7.31
C ILE A 181 5.99 19.09 6.16
N SER A 182 5.02 18.18 6.08
CA SER A 182 3.97 18.20 5.03
C SER A 182 3.15 19.48 5.10
N LYS A 183 2.73 19.90 6.30
CA LYS A 183 2.00 21.16 6.50
C LYS A 183 2.83 22.36 6.08
N LYS A 184 4.11 22.43 6.46
CA LYS A 184 5.03 23.50 6.08
C LYS A 184 5.16 23.64 4.55
N HIS A 185 5.13 22.55 3.83
CA HIS A 185 5.25 22.50 2.36
C HIS A 185 3.89 22.50 1.64
N GLY A 186 2.77 22.58 2.37
CA GLY A 186 1.42 22.56 1.79
C GLY A 186 1.07 21.25 1.06
N LYS A 187 1.66 20.11 1.52
CA LYS A 187 1.42 18.80 0.90
C LYS A 187 0.40 18.01 1.71
N LYS A 188 -0.56 17.37 1.03
CA LYS A 188 -1.47 16.43 1.68
C LYS A 188 -0.71 15.16 2.09
N LEU A 189 -0.97 14.70 3.30
CA LEU A 189 -0.38 13.48 3.88
C LEU A 189 -1.43 12.40 4.01
N LEU A 190 -1.23 11.31 3.27
CA LEU A 190 -2.04 10.12 3.30
C LEU A 190 -1.34 9.03 4.12
N VAL A 191 -2.10 8.17 4.79
CA VAL A 191 -1.56 7.04 5.55
C VAL A 191 -2.27 5.75 5.18
N ASP A 192 -1.48 4.71 4.92
CA ASP A 192 -1.90 3.32 4.97
C ASP A 192 -1.41 2.74 6.30
N PRO A 193 -2.30 2.57 7.29
CA PRO A 193 -1.90 2.26 8.65
C PRO A 193 -1.73 0.77 8.90
N THR A 194 -1.10 0.42 10.04
CA THR A 194 -1.15 -0.94 10.58
C THR A 194 -2.10 -1.05 11.75
N ARG A 195 -2.72 -2.21 11.93
CA ARG A 195 -3.53 -2.55 13.11
C ARG A 195 -2.75 -2.64 14.43
N ALA A 196 -1.41 -2.62 14.35
CA ALA A 196 -0.55 -2.72 15.53
C ALA A 196 -0.50 -1.42 16.36
N ASN A 197 -0.89 -0.29 15.76
CA ASN A 197 -0.87 1.02 16.38
C ASN A 197 -2.29 1.54 16.63
N PRO A 198 -2.55 2.33 17.69
CA PRO A 198 -3.83 3.00 17.88
C PRO A 198 -4.02 4.15 16.88
N GLY A 199 -5.27 4.60 16.67
CA GLY A 199 -5.57 5.67 15.71
C GLY A 199 -4.83 6.98 16.01
N GLU A 200 -4.64 7.32 17.27
CA GLU A 200 -3.93 8.51 17.73
C GLU A 200 -2.46 8.53 17.31
N PHE A 201 -1.87 7.38 16.99
CA PHE A 201 -0.50 7.27 16.47
C PHE A 201 -0.32 8.07 15.17
N TYR A 202 -1.38 8.17 14.35
CA TYR A 202 -1.39 8.87 13.07
C TYR A 202 -2.05 10.25 13.15
N TYR A 203 -2.05 10.88 14.34
CA TYR A 203 -2.71 12.16 14.53
C TYR A 203 -2.13 13.28 13.64
N GLY A 204 -3.04 13.99 12.97
CA GLY A 204 -2.72 15.17 12.17
C GLY A 204 -2.54 14.92 10.67
N VAL A 205 -2.77 13.68 10.19
CA VAL A 205 -2.78 13.33 8.76
C VAL A 205 -4.04 13.84 8.08
N ASP A 206 -4.01 14.01 6.76
CA ASP A 206 -5.16 14.51 5.99
C ASP A 206 -6.14 13.39 5.63
N LEU A 207 -5.59 12.23 5.23
CA LEU A 207 -6.37 11.05 4.85
C LEU A 207 -5.77 9.78 5.46
N ILE A 208 -6.62 8.90 5.96
CA ILE A 208 -6.23 7.55 6.40
C ILE A 208 -7.04 6.48 5.67
N LYS A 209 -6.36 5.41 5.19
CA LYS A 209 -6.96 4.32 4.42
C LYS A 209 -6.80 2.97 5.13
N PRO A 210 -7.52 2.67 6.17
CA PRO A 210 -7.50 1.35 6.77
C PRO A 210 -8.37 0.36 5.98
N ASN A 211 -8.04 -0.94 6.10
CA ASN A 211 -8.99 -1.99 5.81
C ASN A 211 -9.96 -2.17 6.99
N TYR A 212 -10.92 -3.10 6.87
CA TYR A 212 -11.93 -3.30 7.90
C TYR A 212 -11.33 -3.72 9.25
N GLU A 213 -10.39 -4.68 9.27
CA GLU A 213 -9.74 -5.15 10.52
C GLU A 213 -8.87 -4.08 11.16
N GLU A 214 -8.13 -3.34 10.35
CA GLU A 214 -7.33 -2.19 10.79
C GLU A 214 -8.23 -1.11 11.38
N SER A 215 -9.33 -0.80 10.71
CA SER A 215 -10.26 0.26 11.14
C SER A 215 -10.85 -0.03 12.52
N VAL A 216 -11.19 -1.29 12.79
CA VAL A 216 -11.65 -1.74 14.11
C VAL A 216 -10.57 -1.57 15.16
N ALA A 217 -9.34 -2.07 14.87
CA ALA A 217 -8.23 -1.96 15.81
C ALA A 217 -7.87 -0.51 16.14
N LEU A 218 -7.77 0.35 15.10
CA LEU A 218 -7.44 1.76 15.26
C LEU A 218 -8.56 2.56 15.96
N SER A 219 -9.83 2.20 15.74
CA SER A 219 -10.96 2.86 16.39
C SER A 219 -11.07 2.52 17.88
N GLY A 220 -10.49 1.40 18.31
CA GLY A 220 -10.61 0.88 19.67
C GLY A 220 -11.98 0.27 19.98
N LEU A 221 -12.80 0.04 18.96
CA LEU A 221 -14.10 -0.63 19.08
C LEU A 221 -13.92 -2.15 19.07
N LYS A 222 -14.88 -2.89 19.65
CA LYS A 222 -14.80 -4.36 19.70
C LYS A 222 -15.24 -4.98 18.38
N PHE A 223 -14.47 -5.97 17.90
CA PHE A 223 -14.65 -6.61 16.58
C PHE A 223 -16.00 -7.34 16.42
N ASP A 224 -16.43 -8.07 17.45
CA ASP A 224 -17.64 -8.92 17.38
C ASP A 224 -18.95 -8.13 17.22
N GLU A 225 -18.95 -6.88 17.69
CA GLU A 225 -20.10 -6.00 17.57
C GLU A 225 -20.27 -5.39 16.16
N LEU A 226 -19.22 -5.38 15.32
CA LEU A 226 -19.17 -4.64 14.07
C LEU A 226 -19.60 -5.45 12.85
N ARG A 227 -19.46 -6.77 12.92
CA ARG A 227 -19.71 -7.67 11.79
C ARG A 227 -21.19 -7.79 11.41
N GLU A 228 -22.09 -7.58 12.36
CA GLU A 228 -23.53 -7.82 12.21
C GLU A 228 -24.36 -6.54 11.94
N ASN A 229 -23.74 -5.34 12.02
CA ASN A 229 -24.49 -4.09 11.91
C ASN A 229 -23.83 -3.06 10.98
N PRO A 230 -24.41 -2.78 9.78
CA PRO A 230 -23.89 -1.78 8.85
C PRO A 230 -23.76 -0.36 9.44
N ASN A 231 -24.57 0.01 10.43
CA ASN A 231 -24.49 1.30 11.09
C ASN A 231 -23.17 1.49 11.86
N LYS A 232 -22.54 0.40 12.26
CA LYS A 232 -21.26 0.44 12.96
C LYS A 232 -20.08 0.83 12.07
N VAL A 233 -20.18 0.64 10.76
CA VAL A 233 -19.18 1.19 9.80
C VAL A 233 -19.13 2.71 9.91
N LEU A 234 -20.27 3.37 10.10
CA LEU A 234 -20.35 4.81 10.30
C LEU A 234 -19.69 5.22 11.63
N GLU A 235 -19.95 4.48 12.68
CA GLU A 235 -19.35 4.71 14.00
C GLU A 235 -17.81 4.59 13.95
N VAL A 236 -17.31 3.51 13.32
CA VAL A 236 -15.87 3.29 13.12
C VAL A 236 -15.22 4.45 12.35
N GLY A 237 -15.80 4.84 11.23
CA GLY A 237 -15.25 5.93 10.41
C GLY A 237 -15.21 7.27 11.19
N ARG A 238 -16.26 7.58 11.95
CA ARG A 238 -16.31 8.78 12.81
C ARG A 238 -15.30 8.72 13.96
N ALA A 239 -15.16 7.55 14.59
CA ALA A 239 -14.14 7.34 15.62
C ALA A 239 -12.72 7.54 15.07
N LEU A 240 -12.45 7.05 13.86
CA LEU A 240 -11.17 7.25 13.18
C LEU A 240 -10.91 8.72 12.86
N GLN A 241 -11.88 9.45 12.30
CA GLN A 241 -11.75 10.89 12.06
C GLN A 241 -11.38 11.63 13.37
N LYS A 242 -12.07 11.31 14.48
CA LYS A 242 -11.81 11.94 15.78
C LYS A 242 -10.40 11.60 16.31
N LYS A 243 -9.99 10.34 16.23
CA LYS A 243 -8.71 9.86 16.79
C LYS A 243 -7.50 10.33 16.00
N THR A 244 -7.60 10.32 14.68
CA THR A 244 -6.50 10.73 13.80
C THR A 244 -6.50 12.23 13.48
N GLY A 245 -7.63 12.92 13.67
CA GLY A 245 -7.82 14.28 13.21
C GLY A 245 -7.92 14.39 11.68
N ALA A 246 -7.95 13.26 10.96
CA ALA A 246 -8.05 13.24 9.51
C ALA A 246 -9.41 13.75 9.04
N LYS A 247 -9.41 14.62 8.03
CA LYS A 247 -10.66 15.06 7.39
C LYS A 247 -11.29 13.97 6.55
N GLU A 248 -10.46 13.07 6.00
CA GLU A 248 -10.85 12.04 5.07
C GLU A 248 -10.45 10.65 5.60
N VAL A 249 -11.41 9.71 5.62
CA VAL A 249 -11.18 8.30 5.92
C VAL A 249 -11.72 7.47 4.77
N VAL A 250 -10.87 6.62 4.18
CA VAL A 250 -11.26 5.65 3.15
C VAL A 250 -11.16 4.25 3.75
N LEU A 251 -12.30 3.70 4.12
CA LEU A 251 -12.39 2.37 4.71
C LEU A 251 -12.61 1.34 3.61
N THR A 252 -11.62 0.47 3.35
CA THR A 252 -11.72 -0.60 2.37
C THR A 252 -12.37 -1.83 3.00
N ARG A 253 -13.37 -2.44 2.31
CA ARG A 253 -14.25 -3.48 2.84
C ARG A 253 -14.28 -4.74 1.98
N GLY A 254 -13.23 -4.98 1.22
CA GLY A 254 -13.11 -6.13 0.32
C GLY A 254 -14.28 -6.18 -0.69
N LYS A 255 -15.05 -7.26 -0.67
CA LYS A 255 -16.20 -7.44 -1.58
C LYS A 255 -17.31 -6.40 -1.43
N GLU A 256 -17.35 -5.68 -0.34
CA GLU A 256 -18.32 -4.60 -0.09
C GLU A 256 -17.84 -3.24 -0.61
N GLY A 257 -16.66 -3.18 -1.24
CA GLY A 257 -16.11 -1.95 -1.82
C GLY A 257 -15.47 -1.03 -0.78
N MET A 258 -15.78 0.25 -0.82
CA MET A 258 -15.19 1.28 0.04
C MET A 258 -16.27 2.20 0.62
N THR A 259 -16.09 2.60 1.89
CA THR A 259 -16.86 3.68 2.52
C THR A 259 -15.93 4.86 2.74
N ILE A 260 -16.34 6.04 2.27
CA ILE A 260 -15.53 7.26 2.23
C ILE A 260 -16.18 8.29 3.16
N PHE A 261 -15.42 8.79 4.11
CA PHE A 261 -15.82 9.86 5.01
C PHE A 261 -15.05 11.13 4.65
N SER A 262 -15.76 12.20 4.30
CA SER A 262 -15.17 13.51 4.00
C SER A 262 -15.89 14.58 4.82
N GLY A 263 -15.32 14.99 5.94
CA GLY A 263 -16.04 15.77 6.94
C GLY A 263 -17.31 15.04 7.38
N ASP A 264 -18.48 15.68 7.26
CA ASP A 264 -19.77 15.07 7.62
C ASP A 264 -20.36 14.17 6.52
N LYS A 265 -19.87 14.28 5.29
CA LYS A 265 -20.35 13.50 4.16
C LYS A 265 -19.84 12.07 4.21
N VAL A 266 -20.71 11.12 3.84
CA VAL A 266 -20.36 9.70 3.67
C VAL A 266 -20.79 9.25 2.29
N ASP A 267 -19.83 8.75 1.51
CA ASP A 267 -20.06 8.17 0.19
C ASP A 267 -19.66 6.69 0.20
N GLN A 268 -20.19 5.93 -0.76
CA GLN A 268 -19.85 4.53 -0.95
C GLN A 268 -19.45 4.27 -2.40
N VAL A 269 -18.41 3.47 -2.58
CA VAL A 269 -17.98 2.96 -3.87
C VAL A 269 -18.12 1.44 -3.82
N PRO A 270 -19.00 0.83 -4.65
CA PRO A 270 -19.17 -0.62 -4.70
C PRO A 270 -17.94 -1.30 -5.29
N THR A 271 -17.77 -2.61 -5.02
CA THR A 271 -16.71 -3.38 -5.67
C THR A 271 -17.02 -3.63 -7.14
N PHE A 272 -15.98 -3.59 -7.98
CA PHE A 272 -16.02 -3.96 -9.39
C PHE A 272 -15.23 -5.25 -9.68
N ALA A 273 -14.66 -5.90 -8.66
CA ALA A 273 -13.94 -7.15 -8.81
C ALA A 273 -14.87 -8.30 -9.22
N ARG A 274 -14.51 -9.02 -10.29
CA ARG A 274 -15.31 -10.16 -10.83
C ARG A 274 -14.85 -11.51 -10.30
N LYS A 275 -13.53 -11.72 -10.25
CA LYS A 275 -12.89 -12.94 -9.74
C LYS A 275 -11.73 -12.55 -8.87
N VAL A 276 -11.66 -13.10 -7.68
CA VAL A 276 -10.58 -12.87 -6.74
C VAL A 276 -9.74 -14.15 -6.69
N PHE A 277 -8.48 -14.06 -7.13
CA PHE A 277 -7.50 -15.12 -7.02
C PHE A 277 -6.58 -14.89 -5.83
N ASP A 278 -6.09 -13.65 -5.69
CA ASP A 278 -5.17 -13.27 -4.61
C ASP A 278 -5.41 -11.79 -4.25
N VAL A 279 -5.53 -11.51 -2.96
CA VAL A 279 -5.72 -10.14 -2.45
C VAL A 279 -4.40 -9.43 -2.10
N THR A 280 -3.27 -10.12 -2.27
CA THR A 280 -1.95 -9.59 -1.93
C THR A 280 -1.63 -8.35 -2.76
N GLY A 281 -1.27 -7.24 -2.10
CA GLY A 281 -0.94 -5.99 -2.76
C GLY A 281 -2.13 -5.14 -3.24
N ALA A 282 -3.39 -5.62 -3.09
CA ALA A 282 -4.56 -4.82 -3.47
C ALA A 282 -4.65 -3.50 -2.69
N GLY A 283 -4.34 -3.50 -1.40
CA GLY A 283 -4.27 -2.31 -0.57
C GLY A 283 -3.26 -1.29 -1.06
N ASP A 284 -2.10 -1.77 -1.54
CA ASP A 284 -1.01 -0.95 -2.09
C ASP A 284 -1.44 -0.27 -3.40
N THR A 285 -2.12 -1.03 -4.26
CA THR A 285 -2.68 -0.49 -5.51
C THR A 285 -3.75 0.57 -5.22
N VAL A 286 -4.60 0.34 -4.21
CA VAL A 286 -5.62 1.30 -3.81
C VAL A 286 -5.00 2.61 -3.32
N ILE A 287 -4.03 2.57 -2.41
CA ILE A 287 -3.41 3.80 -1.89
C ILE A 287 -2.62 4.53 -2.97
N ALA A 288 -1.95 3.82 -3.88
CA ALA A 288 -1.26 4.39 -5.02
C ALA A 288 -2.21 5.15 -5.96
N ALA A 289 -3.34 4.53 -6.34
CA ALA A 289 -4.32 5.17 -7.21
C ALA A 289 -5.03 6.36 -6.53
N ILE A 290 -5.37 6.25 -5.23
CA ILE A 290 -5.94 7.37 -4.45
C ILE A 290 -4.95 8.52 -4.40
N SER A 291 -3.67 8.25 -4.13
CA SER A 291 -2.65 9.30 -4.03
C SER A 291 -2.47 10.06 -5.35
N LEU A 292 -2.47 9.35 -6.48
CA LEU A 292 -2.43 9.97 -7.81
C LEU A 292 -3.67 10.83 -8.07
N GLY A 293 -4.86 10.36 -7.66
CA GLY A 293 -6.08 11.15 -7.76
C GLY A 293 -6.02 12.42 -6.90
N VAL A 294 -5.51 12.32 -5.67
CA VAL A 294 -5.31 13.48 -4.77
C VAL A 294 -4.29 14.44 -5.37
N ALA A 295 -3.16 13.93 -5.90
CA ALA A 295 -2.15 14.74 -6.59
C ALA A 295 -2.70 15.45 -7.84
N ALA A 296 -3.64 14.81 -8.53
CA ALA A 296 -4.35 15.38 -9.67
C ALA A 296 -5.55 16.28 -9.26
N GLN A 297 -5.75 16.51 -7.95
CA GLN A 297 -6.85 17.31 -7.39
C GLN A 297 -8.26 16.82 -7.78
N LEU A 298 -8.40 15.52 -7.98
CA LEU A 298 -9.70 14.90 -8.26
C LEU A 298 -10.58 14.82 -7.00
N PRO A 299 -11.91 14.82 -7.16
CA PRO A 299 -12.82 14.47 -6.07
C PRO A 299 -12.44 13.09 -5.48
N LEU A 300 -12.44 12.96 -4.14
CA LEU A 300 -12.01 11.73 -3.48
C LEU A 300 -12.83 10.52 -3.91
N VAL A 301 -14.14 10.66 -4.08
CA VAL A 301 -15.02 9.57 -4.59
C VAL A 301 -14.56 9.08 -5.96
N LYS A 302 -14.17 9.98 -6.87
CA LYS A 302 -13.66 9.63 -8.20
C LYS A 302 -12.31 8.91 -8.11
N SER A 303 -11.42 9.38 -7.24
CA SER A 303 -10.12 8.72 -6.96
C SER A 303 -10.33 7.32 -6.41
N CYS A 304 -11.26 7.14 -5.45
CA CYS A 304 -11.61 5.84 -4.88
C CYS A 304 -12.29 4.90 -5.91
N THR A 305 -13.09 5.44 -6.83
CA THR A 305 -13.69 4.66 -7.91
C THR A 305 -12.60 4.09 -8.83
N ILE A 306 -11.65 4.92 -9.27
CA ILE A 306 -10.49 4.47 -10.07
C ILE A 306 -9.66 3.44 -9.29
N ALA A 307 -9.40 3.69 -8.01
CA ALA A 307 -8.66 2.78 -7.14
C ALA A 307 -9.35 1.42 -6.98
N ASN A 308 -10.67 1.40 -6.92
CA ASN A 308 -11.45 0.16 -6.85
C ASN A 308 -11.36 -0.66 -8.15
N PHE A 309 -11.39 -0.01 -9.32
CA PHE A 309 -11.12 -0.68 -10.59
C PHE A 309 -9.69 -1.22 -10.66
N ALA A 310 -8.69 -0.44 -10.25
CA ALA A 310 -7.30 -0.88 -10.22
C ALA A 310 -7.09 -2.08 -9.29
N ALA A 311 -7.72 -2.07 -8.10
CA ALA A 311 -7.76 -3.23 -7.21
C ALA A 311 -8.41 -4.44 -7.88
N GLY A 312 -9.51 -4.25 -8.63
CA GLY A 312 -10.19 -5.30 -9.38
C GLY A 312 -9.30 -5.98 -10.45
N VAL A 313 -8.39 -5.22 -11.07
CA VAL A 313 -7.38 -5.77 -11.99
C VAL A 313 -6.38 -6.65 -11.26
N VAL A 314 -5.81 -6.17 -10.14
CA VAL A 314 -4.70 -6.88 -9.46
C VAL A 314 -5.17 -8.11 -8.70
N VAL A 315 -6.36 -8.11 -8.09
CA VAL A 315 -6.89 -9.29 -7.37
C VAL A 315 -7.23 -10.46 -8.31
N GLY A 316 -7.28 -10.22 -9.62
CA GLY A 316 -7.39 -11.25 -10.65
C GLY A 316 -6.07 -11.95 -11.01
N LYS A 317 -4.95 -11.57 -10.38
CA LYS A 317 -3.59 -12.08 -10.63
C LYS A 317 -3.03 -12.72 -9.37
N VAL A 318 -1.94 -13.49 -9.47
CA VAL A 318 -1.27 -14.12 -8.33
C VAL A 318 -0.10 -13.27 -7.87
N GLY A 319 -0.03 -13.00 -6.57
CA GLY A 319 1.03 -12.24 -5.90
C GLY A 319 0.99 -10.73 -6.14
N CYS A 320 1.99 -10.01 -5.62
CA CYS A 320 2.12 -8.57 -5.80
C CYS A 320 2.46 -8.24 -7.27
N VAL A 321 1.46 -7.83 -8.04
CA VAL A 321 1.59 -7.45 -9.44
C VAL A 321 1.02 -6.04 -9.62
N PRO A 322 1.71 -5.12 -10.32
CA PRO A 322 1.22 -3.76 -10.52
C PRO A 322 0.01 -3.73 -11.46
N CYS A 323 -0.78 -2.68 -11.33
CA CYS A 323 -1.87 -2.36 -12.24
C CYS A 323 -1.36 -1.46 -13.38
N GLU A 324 -1.39 -1.95 -14.61
CA GLU A 324 -0.96 -1.19 -15.79
C GLU A 324 -2.11 -0.36 -16.38
N ILE A 325 -1.80 0.84 -16.90
CA ILE A 325 -2.82 1.74 -17.49
C ILE A 325 -3.63 1.08 -18.61
N PRO A 326 -3.05 0.33 -19.57
CA PRO A 326 -3.83 -0.33 -20.62
C PRO A 326 -4.86 -1.32 -20.06
N GLU A 327 -4.44 -2.16 -19.11
CA GLU A 327 -5.30 -3.13 -18.44
C GLU A 327 -6.43 -2.45 -17.63
N LEU A 328 -6.09 -1.36 -16.93
CA LEU A 328 -7.07 -0.59 -16.17
C LEU A 328 -8.13 0.02 -17.08
N LYS A 329 -7.73 0.57 -18.23
CA LYS A 329 -8.66 1.12 -19.25
C LYS A 329 -9.61 0.05 -19.76
N GLU A 330 -9.07 -1.10 -20.14
CA GLU A 330 -9.86 -2.26 -20.61
C GLU A 330 -10.82 -2.73 -19.51
N TYR A 331 -10.34 -2.83 -18.28
CA TYR A 331 -11.15 -3.26 -17.15
C TYR A 331 -12.29 -2.28 -16.85
N ILE A 332 -12.03 -0.96 -16.88
CA ILE A 332 -13.08 0.06 -16.72
C ILE A 332 -14.14 -0.06 -17.82
N GLN A 333 -13.76 -0.37 -19.06
CA GLN A 333 -14.70 -0.54 -20.18
C GLN A 333 -15.58 -1.77 -20.00
N THR A 334 -15.03 -2.88 -19.53
CA THR A 334 -15.67 -4.21 -19.57
C THR A 334 -16.23 -4.67 -18.23
N ALA A 335 -15.77 -4.16 -17.08
CA ALA A 335 -16.26 -4.59 -15.77
C ALA A 335 -17.73 -4.20 -15.56
N HIS A 336 -18.56 -5.13 -15.09
CA HIS A 336 -19.91 -4.84 -14.63
C HIS A 336 -19.87 -4.82 -13.11
N GLY A 337 -20.61 -3.93 -12.46
CA GLY A 337 -20.76 -3.92 -11.00
C GLY A 337 -21.34 -5.27 -10.53
N GLY A 338 -20.77 -5.84 -9.47
CA GLY A 338 -21.30 -7.04 -8.82
C GLY A 338 -22.56 -6.76 -8.02
#